data_a7086011276f6ad6c053d6f55eac1270
#
_entry.id   a7086011276f6ad6c053d6f55eac1270
#
_cell.length_a   1.000
_cell.length_b   1.000
_cell.length_c   1.000
_cell.angle_alpha   90.00
_cell.angle_beta   90.00
_cell.angle_gamma   90.00
#
_symmetry.space_group_name_H-M   'P 1'
#
loop_
_entity.id
_entity.type
_entity.pdbx_description
1 polymer ?
#
loop_
_entity_poly.entity_id
_entity_poly.type
_entity_poly.pdbx_seq_one_letter_code
_entity_poly.pdbx_strand_id
1 'polypeptide(L)'
;MEWVLQRSYFKTGTLGALFVNGKFRCFTIELPWRENRRNVSCIPEGRYEVKPRISNKFGNHLILVDVPQRSLILLHPANDALGELQGCIAPVSELSGIARGLHSRRALERLLVIHRDAVERQEAVYLTVTYNAHEYLRTLSKTHPAVFPHPAGGGD
;
A
#
# COMPACT_ATOMS: atom_id res chain seq x y z
N MET A 1 5.22 13.34 9.09
CA MET A 1 4.15 13.27 8.05
C MET A 1 3.61 11.86 8.01
N GLU A 2 2.29 11.72 8.04
CA GLU A 2 1.65 10.40 8.03
C GLU A 2 1.08 10.09 6.64
N TRP A 3 1.50 8.95 6.12
CA TRP A 3 0.95 8.33 4.93
C TRP A 3 0.12 7.11 5.36
N VAL A 4 -0.99 6.84 4.69
CA VAL A 4 -1.84 5.68 4.96
C VAL A 4 -2.09 4.94 3.68
N LEU A 5 -1.77 3.65 3.67
CA LEU A 5 -2.09 2.72 2.60
C LEU A 5 -3.26 1.83 3.06
N GLN A 6 -4.40 2.03 2.47
CA GLN A 6 -5.58 1.19 2.69
C GLN A 6 -5.62 0.10 1.63
N ARG A 7 -5.52 -1.15 2.06
CA ARG A 7 -5.49 -2.32 1.19
C ARG A 7 -6.83 -2.97 1.00
N SER A 8 -6.97 -3.59 -0.17
CA SER A 8 -7.99 -4.60 -0.48
C SER A 8 -7.28 -5.86 -0.93
N TYR A 9 -7.51 -6.98 -0.23
CA TYR A 9 -6.86 -8.25 -0.50
C TYR A 9 -7.69 -9.11 -1.44
N PHE A 10 -7.03 -9.63 -2.48
CA PHE A 10 -7.59 -10.58 -3.42
C PHE A 10 -6.70 -11.84 -3.48
N LYS A 11 -7.25 -12.93 -3.97
CA LYS A 11 -6.53 -14.20 -4.09
C LYS A 11 -5.25 -14.07 -4.93
N THR A 12 -5.28 -13.25 -5.97
CA THR A 12 -4.18 -13.12 -6.95
C THR A 12 -3.38 -11.83 -6.83
N GLY A 13 -3.71 -10.97 -5.87
CA GLY A 13 -2.98 -9.72 -5.70
C GLY A 13 -3.60 -8.83 -4.63
N THR A 14 -2.92 -7.75 -4.31
CA THR A 14 -3.36 -6.74 -3.36
C THR A 14 -3.43 -5.39 -4.05
N LEU A 15 -4.54 -4.71 -3.90
CA LEU A 15 -4.72 -3.33 -4.35
C LEU A 15 -4.73 -2.40 -3.15
N GLY A 16 -4.31 -1.18 -3.34
CA GLY A 16 -4.33 -0.18 -2.29
C GLY A 16 -4.68 1.20 -2.78
N ALA A 17 -5.09 2.05 -1.84
CA ALA A 17 -5.24 3.47 -2.01
C ALA A 17 -4.32 4.18 -1.00
N LEU A 18 -3.44 5.04 -1.48
CA LEU A 18 -2.46 5.75 -0.67
C LEU A 18 -2.90 7.19 -0.45
N PHE A 19 -2.94 7.57 0.83
CA PHE A 19 -3.31 8.89 1.30
C PHE A 19 -2.11 9.55 2.00
N VAL A 20 -1.97 10.85 1.80
CA VAL A 20 -0.99 11.68 2.53
C VAL A 20 -1.75 12.76 3.27
N ASN A 21 -1.62 12.79 4.59
CA ASN A 21 -2.37 13.72 5.45
C ASN A 21 -3.88 13.72 5.12
N GLY A 22 -4.45 12.53 4.92
CA GLY A 22 -5.87 12.34 4.62
C GLY A 22 -6.29 12.60 3.17
N LYS A 23 -5.37 12.99 2.29
CA LYS A 23 -5.66 13.25 0.87
C LYS A 23 -5.20 12.10 0.00
N PHE A 24 -6.07 11.57 -0.85
CA PHE A 24 -5.74 10.55 -1.83
C PHE A 24 -4.64 11.04 -2.79
N ARG A 25 -3.64 10.17 -3.02
CA ARG A 25 -2.51 10.50 -3.92
C ARG A 25 -2.39 9.55 -5.10
N CYS A 26 -2.50 8.27 -4.87
CA CYS A 26 -2.40 7.26 -5.92
C CYS A 26 -2.96 5.93 -5.43
N PHE A 27 -3.13 5.00 -6.36
CA PHE A 27 -3.33 3.60 -6.04
C PHE A 27 -1.99 2.88 -5.87
N THR A 28 -2.04 1.66 -5.33
CA THR A 28 -0.89 0.76 -5.26
C THR A 28 -1.26 -0.63 -5.71
N ILE A 29 -0.27 -1.34 -6.23
CA ILE A 29 -0.36 -2.76 -6.53
C ILE A 29 0.73 -3.52 -5.77
N GLU A 30 0.40 -4.70 -5.30
CA GLU A 30 1.29 -5.59 -4.56
C GLU A 30 0.96 -7.06 -4.87
N LEU A 31 1.89 -7.93 -4.50
CA LEU A 31 1.64 -9.38 -4.49
C LEU A 31 0.48 -9.73 -3.53
N PRO A 32 -0.17 -10.89 -3.70
CA PRO A 32 -1.17 -11.34 -2.73
C PRO A 32 -0.53 -11.59 -1.36
N TRP A 33 -1.36 -11.60 -0.31
CA TRP A 33 -0.90 -12.02 1.03
C TRP A 33 -0.62 -13.53 1.05
N ARG A 34 0.60 -13.90 1.41
CA ARG A 34 1.08 -15.29 1.54
C ARG A 34 1.90 -15.46 2.81
N GLU A 35 1.32 -15.09 3.95
CA GLU A 35 1.96 -15.24 5.26
C GLU A 35 3.35 -14.58 5.36
N ASN A 36 3.50 -13.40 4.77
CA ASN A 36 4.77 -12.66 4.74
C ASN A 36 5.95 -13.43 4.14
N ARG A 37 5.71 -14.47 3.36
CA ARG A 37 6.80 -15.25 2.74
C ARG A 37 7.57 -14.41 1.73
N ARG A 38 8.90 -14.53 1.78
CA ARG A 38 9.79 -13.78 0.89
C ARG A 38 9.49 -14.09 -0.58
N ASN A 39 9.56 -13.06 -1.41
CA ASN A 39 9.43 -13.10 -2.86
C ASN A 39 8.02 -13.42 -3.39
N VAL A 40 7.08 -13.88 -2.58
CA VAL A 40 5.75 -14.31 -3.01
C VAL A 40 4.59 -13.59 -2.31
N SER A 41 4.88 -12.86 -1.24
CA SER A 41 3.87 -12.17 -0.42
C SER A 41 4.09 -10.67 -0.39
N CYS A 42 3.00 -9.89 -0.33
CA CYS A 42 3.07 -8.53 0.16
C CYS A 42 3.50 -8.53 1.64
N ILE A 43 3.89 -7.37 2.15
CA ILE A 43 4.37 -7.22 3.53
C ILE A 43 3.21 -7.17 4.53
N PRO A 44 3.46 -7.41 5.84
CA PRO A 44 2.44 -7.28 6.87
C PRO A 44 1.90 -5.86 7.00
N GLU A 45 0.69 -5.74 7.51
CA GLU A 45 0.17 -4.48 8.02
C GLU A 45 1.06 -3.98 9.16
N GLY A 46 1.16 -2.68 9.29
CA GLY A 46 2.00 -2.06 10.29
C GLY A 46 2.34 -0.61 9.94
N ARG A 47 3.16 0.01 10.76
CA ARG A 47 3.65 1.38 10.55
C ARG A 47 5.14 1.35 10.30
N TYR A 48 5.56 1.86 9.16
CA TYR A 48 6.95 1.80 8.68
C TYR A 48 7.48 3.19 8.39
N GLU A 49 8.70 3.47 8.81
CA GLU A 49 9.39 4.69 8.40
C GLU A 49 9.75 4.62 6.92
N VAL A 50 9.55 5.71 6.21
CA VAL A 50 9.82 5.82 4.77
C VAL A 50 11.03 6.70 4.55
N LYS A 51 12.08 6.15 3.94
CA LYS A 51 13.32 6.87 3.63
C LYS A 51 13.60 6.93 2.13
N PRO A 52 14.34 7.94 1.66
CA PRO A 52 14.76 7.99 0.27
C PRO A 52 15.87 6.97 0.02
N ARG A 53 15.88 6.43 -1.18
CA ARG A 53 16.91 5.53 -1.65
C ARG A 53 17.17 5.76 -3.13
N ILE A 54 18.38 5.50 -3.58
CA ILE A 54 18.78 5.53 -4.99
C ILE A 54 19.44 4.23 -5.38
N SER A 55 19.16 3.73 -6.56
CA SER A 55 19.85 2.58 -7.15
C SER A 55 19.99 2.72 -8.66
N ASN A 56 20.92 1.96 -9.25
CA ASN A 56 21.07 1.95 -10.71
C ASN A 56 19.82 1.40 -11.41
N LYS A 57 19.15 0.43 -10.80
CA LYS A 57 17.94 -0.20 -11.37
C LYS A 57 16.73 0.72 -11.41
N PHE A 58 16.47 1.44 -10.32
CA PHE A 58 15.24 2.21 -10.15
C PHE A 58 15.41 3.72 -10.09
N GLY A 59 16.67 4.22 -10.08
CA GLY A 59 16.93 5.63 -9.81
C GLY A 59 16.47 6.02 -8.41
N ASN A 60 15.86 7.18 -8.27
CA ASN A 60 15.29 7.62 -7.01
C ASN A 60 14.01 6.86 -6.69
N HIS A 61 13.93 6.31 -5.50
CA HIS A 61 12.75 5.61 -4.98
C HIS A 61 12.73 5.69 -3.45
N LEU A 62 11.83 4.97 -2.82
CA LEU A 62 11.68 4.99 -1.35
C LEU A 62 11.87 3.58 -0.81
N ILE A 63 12.33 3.49 0.44
CA ILE A 63 12.50 2.25 1.18
C ILE A 63 11.71 2.31 2.49
N LEU A 64 11.06 1.19 2.83
CA LEU A 64 10.45 0.98 4.14
C LEU A 64 11.45 0.35 5.09
N VAL A 65 11.59 0.95 6.27
CA VAL A 65 12.58 0.54 7.28
C VAL A 65 11.98 -0.52 8.19
N ASP A 66 12.79 -1.53 8.54
CA ASP A 66 12.48 -2.56 9.55
C ASP A 66 11.16 -3.31 9.31
N VAL A 67 10.89 -3.69 8.07
CA VAL A 67 9.77 -4.59 7.78
C VAL A 67 10.06 -5.98 8.36
N PRO A 68 9.18 -6.56 9.21
CA PRO A 68 9.44 -7.83 9.87
C PRO A 68 9.82 -8.94 8.89
N GLN A 69 10.96 -9.60 9.13
CA GLN A 69 11.48 -10.74 8.35
C GLN A 69 11.69 -10.47 6.85
N ARG A 70 11.73 -9.19 6.47
CA ARG A 70 11.94 -8.77 5.08
C ARG A 70 13.07 -7.76 5.00
N SER A 71 13.69 -7.68 3.85
CA SER A 71 14.71 -6.68 3.53
C SER A 71 14.44 -6.07 2.17
N LEU A 72 14.91 -4.84 1.96
CA LEU A 72 14.76 -4.11 0.70
C LEU A 72 13.30 -4.04 0.20
N ILE A 73 12.40 -3.71 1.09
CA ILE A 73 11.02 -3.40 0.73
C ILE A 73 10.96 -1.96 0.25
N LEU A 74 10.69 -1.80 -1.02
CA LEU A 74 10.76 -0.53 -1.73
C LEU A 74 9.38 -0.08 -2.22
N LEU A 75 9.22 1.24 -2.35
CA LEU A 75 8.23 1.81 -3.25
C LEU A 75 8.95 2.14 -4.54
N HIS A 76 8.68 1.40 -5.60
CA HIS A 76 9.34 1.57 -6.90
C HIS A 76 8.35 1.36 -8.05
N PRO A 77 8.70 1.77 -9.28
CA PRO A 77 7.79 1.62 -10.42
C PRO A 77 7.56 0.16 -10.78
N ALA A 78 6.31 -0.20 -10.98
CA ALA A 78 5.88 -1.44 -11.65
C ALA A 78 4.42 -1.29 -12.07
N ASN A 79 4.04 -1.88 -13.19
CA ASN A 79 2.66 -1.89 -13.68
C ASN A 79 2.00 -3.28 -13.59
N ASP A 80 2.78 -4.32 -13.31
CA ASP A 80 2.31 -5.70 -13.10
C ASP A 80 3.01 -6.30 -11.87
N ALA A 81 2.28 -6.45 -10.78
CA ALA A 81 2.85 -6.92 -9.54
C ALA A 81 3.36 -8.37 -9.64
N LEU A 82 2.62 -9.25 -10.29
CA LEU A 82 3.00 -10.67 -10.39
C LEU A 82 4.26 -10.88 -11.23
N GLY A 83 4.47 -10.06 -12.25
CA GLY A 83 5.65 -10.15 -13.11
C GLY A 83 6.86 -9.37 -12.63
N GLU A 84 6.68 -8.36 -11.80
CA GLU A 84 7.73 -7.37 -11.51
C GLU A 84 8.06 -7.20 -10.02
N LEU A 85 7.20 -7.65 -9.09
CA LEU A 85 7.40 -7.44 -7.65
C LEU A 85 7.78 -8.73 -6.93
N GLN A 86 8.58 -8.58 -5.87
CA GLN A 86 8.95 -9.65 -4.94
C GLN A 86 8.59 -9.25 -3.48
N GLY A 87 7.58 -8.43 -3.31
CA GLY A 87 7.11 -7.94 -2.03
C GLY A 87 7.12 -6.42 -1.88
N CYS A 88 7.70 -5.70 -2.84
CA CYS A 88 7.66 -4.24 -2.87
C CYS A 88 6.27 -3.70 -3.19
N ILE A 89 6.07 -2.42 -2.95
CA ILE A 89 4.84 -1.70 -3.23
C ILE A 89 5.07 -0.86 -4.49
N ALA A 90 4.23 -1.01 -5.50
CA ALA A 90 4.28 -0.16 -6.67
C ALA A 90 3.12 0.85 -6.65
N PRO A 91 3.42 2.16 -6.53
CA PRO A 91 2.42 3.18 -6.74
C PRO A 91 2.04 3.23 -8.22
N VAL A 92 0.75 3.40 -8.51
CA VAL A 92 0.22 3.53 -9.87
C VAL A 92 -0.82 4.64 -9.91
N SER A 93 -0.95 5.30 -11.06
CA SER A 93 -1.94 6.38 -11.22
C SER A 93 -3.34 5.84 -11.45
N GLU A 94 -3.44 4.67 -12.08
CA GLU A 94 -4.70 4.00 -12.42
C GLU A 94 -4.58 2.51 -12.16
N LEU A 95 -5.69 1.89 -11.75
CA LEU A 95 -5.82 0.44 -11.67
C LEU A 95 -6.32 -0.11 -13.01
N SER A 96 -5.69 -1.16 -13.51
CA SER A 96 -6.10 -1.83 -14.76
C SER A 96 -6.52 -3.29 -14.57
N GLY A 97 -6.48 -3.77 -13.34
CA GLY A 97 -6.86 -5.13 -12.96
C GLY A 97 -6.34 -5.47 -11.57
N ILE A 98 -6.59 -6.69 -11.11
CA ILE A 98 -6.01 -7.16 -9.84
C ILE A 98 -4.50 -7.27 -10.02
N ALA A 99 -3.74 -6.63 -9.12
CA ALA A 99 -2.29 -6.56 -9.16
C ALA A 99 -1.72 -5.89 -10.43
N ARG A 100 -2.51 -5.08 -11.11
CA ARG A 100 -2.10 -4.34 -12.32
C ARG A 100 -2.49 -2.88 -12.26
N GLY A 101 -1.63 -2.03 -12.84
CA GLY A 101 -1.88 -0.60 -12.93
C GLY A 101 -1.12 0.04 -14.07
N LEU A 102 -1.30 1.35 -14.20
CA LEU A 102 -0.72 2.18 -15.24
C LEU A 102 -0.01 3.38 -14.64
N HIS A 103 1.00 3.87 -15.37
CA HIS A 103 1.72 5.11 -15.04
C HIS A 103 2.39 5.09 -13.66
N SER A 104 3.04 3.98 -13.32
CA SER A 104 3.71 3.81 -12.02
C SER A 104 4.84 4.83 -11.80
N ARG A 105 5.62 5.16 -12.82
CA ARG A 105 6.68 6.18 -12.71
C ARG A 105 6.14 7.54 -12.32
N ARG A 106 5.04 7.96 -12.94
CA ARG A 106 4.38 9.24 -12.62
C ARG A 106 3.84 9.25 -11.19
N ALA A 107 3.24 8.16 -10.76
CA ALA A 107 2.76 8.03 -9.38
C ALA A 107 3.91 8.11 -8.36
N LEU A 108 5.01 7.40 -8.62
CA LEU A 108 6.18 7.45 -7.75
C LEU A 108 6.81 8.86 -7.70
N GLU A 109 6.95 9.53 -8.84
CA GLU A 109 7.50 10.89 -8.90
C GLU A 109 6.73 11.87 -7.99
N ARG A 110 5.40 11.78 -7.98
CA ARG A 110 4.56 12.59 -7.08
C ARG A 110 4.86 12.30 -5.61
N LEU A 111 5.01 11.04 -5.25
CA LEU A 111 5.34 10.65 -3.87
C LEU A 111 6.76 11.10 -3.49
N LEU A 112 7.71 11.03 -4.40
CA LEU A 112 9.07 11.51 -4.16
C LEU A 112 9.11 13.02 -3.89
N VAL A 113 8.34 13.81 -4.60
CA VAL A 113 8.23 15.25 -4.34
C VAL A 113 7.67 15.50 -2.93
N ILE A 114 6.58 14.83 -2.56
CA ILE A 114 5.98 14.96 -1.22
C ILE A 114 6.96 14.54 -0.12
N HIS A 115 7.67 13.45 -0.33
CA HIS A 115 8.66 12.95 0.63
C HIS A 115 9.82 13.94 0.81
N ARG A 116 10.37 14.45 -0.30
CA ARG A 116 11.45 15.44 -0.27
C ARG A 116 11.03 16.70 0.48
N ASP A 117 9.84 17.22 0.21
CA ASP A 117 9.31 18.40 0.89
C ASP A 117 9.19 18.18 2.41
N ALA A 118 8.81 16.98 2.84
CA ALA A 118 8.78 16.63 4.26
C ALA A 118 10.18 16.61 4.87
N VAL A 119 11.15 15.99 4.18
CA VAL A 119 12.56 15.93 4.64
C VAL A 119 13.17 17.35 4.74
N GLU A 120 12.89 18.23 3.80
CA GLU A 120 13.33 19.63 3.83
C GLU A 120 12.77 20.38 5.04
N ARG A 121 11.56 20.02 5.49
CA ARG A 121 10.96 20.53 6.73
C ARG A 121 11.40 19.78 7.99
N GLN A 122 12.36 18.87 7.88
CA GLN A 122 12.83 18.01 8.97
C GLN A 122 11.73 17.14 9.59
N GLU A 123 10.76 16.75 8.78
CA GLU A 123 9.69 15.83 9.17
C GLU A 123 10.03 14.39 8.77
N ALA A 124 9.98 13.46 9.71
CA ALA A 124 9.99 12.04 9.38
C ALA A 124 8.68 11.64 8.68
N VAL A 125 8.77 10.71 7.74
CA VAL A 125 7.63 10.17 7.00
C VAL A 125 7.36 8.74 7.44
N TYR A 126 6.13 8.43 7.79
CA TYR A 126 5.69 7.08 8.16
C TYR A 126 4.54 6.65 7.27
N LEU A 127 4.58 5.40 6.85
CA LEU A 127 3.51 4.74 6.12
C LEU A 127 2.82 3.72 7.03
N THR A 128 1.55 3.95 7.33
CA THR A 128 0.69 2.96 7.97
C THR A 128 0.00 2.14 6.90
N VAL A 129 0.31 0.84 6.87
CA VAL A 129 -0.32 -0.14 5.99
C VAL A 129 -1.44 -0.81 6.77
N THR A 130 -2.67 -0.70 6.29
CA THR A 130 -3.85 -1.16 7.01
C THR A 130 -4.91 -1.73 6.06
N TYR A 131 -5.79 -2.54 6.62
CA TYR A 131 -7.00 -3.04 5.96
C TYR A 131 -8.21 -2.63 6.78
N ASN A 132 -9.11 -1.86 6.18
CA ASN A 132 -10.32 -1.45 6.87
C ASN A 132 -11.47 -2.43 6.61
N ALA A 133 -11.37 -3.62 7.21
CA ALA A 133 -12.42 -4.64 7.15
C ALA A 133 -13.78 -4.11 7.65
N HIS A 134 -13.73 -3.23 8.65
CA HIS A 134 -14.94 -2.68 9.26
C HIS A 134 -15.75 -1.80 8.28
N GLU A 135 -15.08 -0.98 7.51
CA GLU A 135 -15.73 -0.11 6.53
C GLU A 135 -16.24 -0.91 5.33
N TYR A 136 -15.48 -1.88 4.88
CA TYR A 136 -15.89 -2.81 3.84
C TYR A 136 -17.13 -3.61 4.25
N LEU A 137 -17.13 -4.20 5.45
CA LEU A 137 -18.27 -4.95 5.99
C LEU A 137 -19.50 -4.06 6.20
N ARG A 138 -19.31 -2.81 6.65
CA ARG A 138 -20.41 -1.83 6.75
C ARG A 138 -20.99 -1.49 5.37
N THR A 139 -20.16 -1.38 4.35
CA THR A 139 -20.63 -1.14 2.99
C THR A 139 -21.40 -2.34 2.44
N LEU A 140 -20.86 -3.55 2.62
CA LEU A 140 -21.54 -4.78 2.23
C LEU A 140 -22.88 -4.98 2.97
N SER A 141 -22.93 -4.68 4.28
CA SER A 141 -24.15 -4.81 5.06
C SER A 141 -25.26 -3.84 4.61
N LYS A 142 -24.90 -2.68 4.09
CA LYS A 142 -25.85 -1.71 3.54
C LYS A 142 -26.39 -2.14 2.17
N THR A 143 -25.55 -2.77 1.35
CA THR A 143 -25.92 -3.21 -0.01
C THR A 143 -26.54 -4.62 -0.04
N HIS A 144 -26.21 -5.46 0.96
CA HIS A 144 -26.67 -6.85 1.06
C HIS A 144 -27.08 -7.19 2.50
N PRO A 145 -28.13 -6.58 3.06
CA PRO A 145 -28.46 -6.71 4.49
C PRO A 145 -28.84 -8.16 4.91
N ALA A 146 -29.24 -9.01 3.99
CA ALA A 146 -29.60 -10.39 4.28
C ALA A 146 -28.42 -11.36 4.44
N VAL A 147 -27.23 -10.96 4.02
CA VAL A 147 -26.02 -11.82 4.02
C VAL A 147 -25.19 -11.64 5.29
N PHE A 148 -25.34 -10.51 5.98
CA PHE A 148 -24.56 -10.18 7.17
C PHE A 148 -25.52 -9.89 8.33
N PRO A 149 -25.80 -10.87 9.20
CA PRO A 149 -26.56 -10.58 10.41
C PRO A 149 -25.79 -9.56 11.26
N HIS A 150 -26.51 -8.55 11.73
CA HIS A 150 -25.93 -7.62 12.69
C HIS A 150 -25.35 -8.40 13.88
N PRO A 151 -24.14 -8.07 14.37
CA PRO A 151 -23.71 -8.59 15.63
C PRO A 151 -24.76 -8.19 16.66
N ALA A 152 -25.31 -9.18 17.35
CA ALA A 152 -26.25 -8.95 18.43
C ALA A 152 -25.60 -7.94 19.38
N GLY A 153 -26.29 -6.80 19.61
CA GLY A 153 -25.83 -5.81 20.55
C GLY A 153 -25.59 -6.49 21.88
N GLY A 154 -24.34 -6.54 22.31
CA GLY A 154 -23.99 -6.84 23.67
C GLY A 154 -24.54 -5.71 24.51
N GLY A 155 -25.71 -5.91 25.07
CA GLY A 155 -26.20 -5.14 26.20
C GLY A 155 -25.39 -5.53 27.41
N ASP A 156 -25.06 -4.54 28.14
CA ASP A 156 -24.68 -4.31 29.53
C ASP A 156 -23.40 -3.54 29.69
#